data_5fa4dc714ad34a56bba9be99965eb12b
#
_entry.id   5fa4dc714ad34a56bba9be99965eb12b
#
_cell.length_a   1.000
_cell.length_b   1.000
_cell.length_c   1.000
_cell.angle_alpha   90.00
_cell.angle_beta   90.00
_cell.angle_gamma   90.00
#
_symmetry.space_group_name_H-M   'P 1'
#
loop_
_entity.id
_entity.type
_entity.pdbx_description
1 polymer ?
#
loop_
_entity_poly.entity_id
_entity_poly.type
_entity_poly.pdbx_seq_one_letter_code
_entity_poly.pdbx_strand_id
1 'polypeptide(L)'
;MSAVDEQNQPNLNYFNTMPSWQHYVSRTPKEFYDWYNGVSEEVAEFEVAELIRLSGDRKVIVDTNIPLDTLYKIAEPNHVAVMLSPQSMSVASFFNRGDPEKQFLLKEIEKCSNPEAAFENFKACIASVNNPEVYEAYLHSGFFTLIRENTERDTREEVFQKLAEHFELN
;
A
#
# COMPACT_ATOMS: atom_id res chain seq x y z
N MET A 1 1.44 -0.75 26.22
CA MET A 1 0.25 -0.01 25.77
C MET A 1 0.31 0.01 24.25
N SER A 2 -0.77 -0.31 23.56
CA SER A 2 -0.86 -0.07 22.12
C SER A 2 -0.83 1.43 21.86
N ALA A 3 -0.05 1.90 20.90
CA ALA A 3 -0.06 3.30 20.47
C ALA A 3 -1.33 3.64 19.66
N VAL A 4 -2.12 2.63 19.33
CA VAL A 4 -3.33 2.70 18.51
C VAL A 4 -4.54 2.50 19.39
N ASP A 5 -5.52 3.37 19.28
CA ASP A 5 -6.80 3.28 19.98
C ASP A 5 -8.01 3.43 19.01
N GLU A 6 -9.18 2.98 19.47
CA GLU A 6 -10.39 2.97 18.64
C GLU A 6 -10.92 4.37 18.31
N GLN A 7 -10.65 5.36 19.15
CA GLN A 7 -11.18 6.72 18.98
C GLN A 7 -10.40 7.50 17.91
N ASN A 8 -9.07 7.36 17.92
CA ASN A 8 -8.17 8.15 17.07
C ASN A 8 -7.73 7.39 15.81
N GLN A 9 -7.58 6.06 15.90
CA GLN A 9 -7.14 5.20 14.80
C GLN A 9 -8.07 3.99 14.63
N PRO A 10 -9.37 4.20 14.31
CA PRO A 10 -10.35 3.12 14.20
C PRO A 10 -10.01 2.10 13.12
N ASN A 11 -9.40 2.53 12.01
CA ASN A 11 -9.05 1.64 10.90
C ASN A 11 -7.85 0.76 11.22
N LEU A 12 -6.81 1.30 11.84
CA LEU A 12 -5.68 0.52 12.35
C LEU A 12 -6.09 -0.41 13.48
N ASN A 13 -6.96 0.06 14.38
CA ASN A 13 -7.46 -0.73 15.51
C ASN A 13 -8.37 -1.89 15.06
N TYR A 14 -8.86 -1.88 13.82
CA TYR A 14 -9.73 -2.93 13.28
C TYR A 14 -9.14 -4.34 13.46
N PHE A 15 -7.84 -4.54 13.29
CA PHE A 15 -7.22 -5.86 13.48
C PHE A 15 -7.28 -6.36 14.93
N ASN A 16 -7.45 -5.48 15.92
CA ASN A 16 -7.65 -5.85 17.32
C ASN A 16 -9.12 -6.21 17.62
N THR A 17 -10.07 -5.72 16.82
CA THR A 17 -11.52 -5.78 17.08
C THR A 17 -12.29 -6.58 16.05
N MET A 18 -11.68 -6.93 14.91
CA MET A 18 -12.36 -7.68 13.85
C MET A 18 -12.91 -9.02 14.35
N PRO A 19 -14.09 -9.44 13.89
CA PRO A 19 -14.72 -10.70 14.34
C PRO A 19 -13.90 -11.94 13.97
N SER A 20 -13.31 -11.96 12.77
CA SER A 20 -12.48 -13.06 12.26
C SER A 20 -11.75 -12.65 10.98
N TRP A 21 -10.77 -13.45 10.56
CA TRP A 21 -10.12 -13.29 9.26
C TRP A 21 -11.06 -13.58 8.08
N GLN A 22 -12.04 -14.48 8.24
CA GLN A 22 -13.07 -14.72 7.23
C GLN A 22 -13.93 -13.46 7.02
N HIS A 23 -14.24 -12.73 8.10
CA HIS A 23 -14.92 -11.44 7.99
C HIS A 23 -14.06 -10.41 7.21
N TYR A 24 -12.75 -10.36 7.48
CA TYR A 24 -11.83 -9.48 6.76
C TYR A 24 -11.80 -9.76 5.26
N VAL A 25 -11.61 -11.03 4.85
CA VAL A 25 -11.54 -11.41 3.43
C VAL A 25 -12.89 -11.40 2.70
N SER A 26 -13.99 -11.30 3.43
CA SER A 26 -15.36 -11.26 2.89
C SER A 26 -15.92 -9.85 2.76
N ARG A 27 -15.14 -8.82 3.06
CA ARG A 27 -15.55 -7.42 2.83
C ARG A 27 -15.90 -7.19 1.38
N THR A 28 -16.83 -6.28 1.11
CA THR A 28 -17.05 -5.79 -0.24
C THR A 28 -15.86 -4.95 -0.72
N PRO A 29 -15.63 -4.82 -2.03
CA PRO A 29 -14.58 -3.95 -2.56
C PRO A 29 -14.64 -2.52 -2.03
N LYS A 30 -15.86 -1.97 -1.85
CA LYS A 30 -16.04 -0.63 -1.29
C LYS A 30 -15.61 -0.55 0.18
N GLU A 31 -16.05 -1.48 1.02
CA GLU A 31 -15.67 -1.51 2.44
C GLU A 31 -14.16 -1.72 2.61
N PHE A 32 -13.56 -2.52 1.74
CA PHE A 32 -12.12 -2.73 1.74
C PHE A 32 -11.35 -1.46 1.34
N TYR A 33 -11.79 -0.78 0.29
CA TYR A 33 -11.22 0.47 -0.18
C TYR A 33 -11.30 1.60 0.85
N ASP A 34 -12.50 1.78 1.44
CA ASP A 34 -12.72 2.80 2.47
C ASP A 34 -11.81 2.56 3.70
N TRP A 35 -11.74 1.31 4.14
CA TRP A 35 -10.88 0.91 5.25
C TRP A 35 -9.38 1.10 4.92
N TYR A 36 -8.94 0.70 3.72
CA TYR A 36 -7.55 0.83 3.30
C TYR A 36 -7.10 2.29 3.28
N ASN A 37 -7.94 3.18 2.74
CA ASN A 37 -7.65 4.61 2.75
C ASN A 37 -7.59 5.17 4.17
N GLY A 38 -8.54 4.81 5.03
CA GLY A 38 -8.50 5.21 6.44
C GLY A 38 -7.25 4.71 7.16
N VAL A 39 -6.81 3.46 6.92
CA VAL A 39 -5.53 2.96 7.44
C VAL A 39 -4.36 3.80 6.93
N SER A 40 -4.33 4.11 5.63
CA SER A 40 -3.24 4.90 5.04
C SER A 40 -3.14 6.30 5.63
N GLU A 41 -4.28 6.95 5.89
CA GLU A 41 -4.34 8.25 6.55
C GLU A 41 -3.84 8.17 8.00
N GLU A 42 -4.33 7.20 8.77
CA GLU A 42 -3.94 7.00 10.17
C GLU A 42 -2.47 6.62 10.32
N VAL A 43 -1.92 5.78 9.44
CA VAL A 43 -0.49 5.43 9.43
C VAL A 43 0.36 6.64 9.08
N ALA A 44 -0.07 7.44 8.09
CA ALA A 44 0.67 8.61 7.66
C ALA A 44 0.95 9.61 8.80
N GLU A 45 0.04 9.74 9.78
CA GLU A 45 0.27 10.59 10.95
C GLU A 45 1.49 10.14 11.76
N PHE A 46 1.63 8.83 11.99
CA PHE A 46 2.78 8.26 12.70
C PHE A 46 4.06 8.34 11.87
N GLU A 47 3.97 8.04 10.57
CA GLU A 47 5.13 8.08 9.66
C GLU A 47 5.68 9.50 9.54
N VAL A 48 4.82 10.51 9.38
CA VAL A 48 5.23 11.92 9.31
C VAL A 48 5.90 12.35 10.61
N ALA A 49 5.35 12.01 11.76
CA ALA A 49 5.95 12.33 13.05
C ALA A 49 7.34 11.69 13.20
N GLU A 50 7.48 10.43 12.77
CA GLU A 50 8.77 9.72 12.82
C GLU A 50 9.77 10.26 11.78
N LEU A 51 9.34 10.63 10.60
CA LEU A 51 10.16 11.27 9.58
C LEU A 51 10.72 12.61 10.09
N ILE A 52 9.89 13.45 10.72
CA ILE A 52 10.32 14.70 11.32
C ILE A 52 11.38 14.45 12.40
N ARG A 53 11.15 13.43 13.25
CA ARG A 53 12.09 13.07 14.32
C ARG A 53 13.44 12.57 13.77
N LEU A 54 13.42 11.76 12.72
CA LEU A 54 14.62 11.13 12.17
C LEU A 54 15.41 12.03 11.23
N SER A 55 14.74 12.91 10.47
CA SER A 55 15.37 13.75 9.44
C SER A 55 16.15 14.94 10.02
N GLY A 56 16.09 15.19 11.32
CA GLY A 56 16.74 16.33 11.93
C GLY A 56 18.28 16.33 11.86
N ASP A 57 18.89 15.14 11.77
CA ASP A 57 20.35 14.97 11.78
C ASP A 57 20.90 14.06 10.66
N ARG A 58 20.01 13.51 9.82
CA ARG A 58 20.39 12.52 8.79
C ARG A 58 19.43 12.51 7.60
N LYS A 59 19.91 12.01 6.46
CA LYS A 59 19.01 11.63 5.35
C LYS A 59 18.24 10.37 5.74
N VAL A 60 16.95 10.36 5.45
CA VAL A 60 16.04 9.23 5.67
C VAL A 60 15.40 8.86 4.35
N ILE A 61 15.38 7.59 4.01
CA ILE A 61 14.64 7.02 2.88
C ILE A 61 13.60 6.09 3.46
N VAL A 62 12.38 6.22 3.01
CA VAL A 62 11.26 5.39 3.45
C VAL A 62 10.51 4.86 2.23
N ASP A 63 10.10 3.59 2.30
CA ASP A 63 9.10 2.99 1.42
C ASP A 63 7.76 3.03 2.15
N THR A 64 6.80 3.77 1.61
CA THR A 64 5.57 4.12 2.33
C THR A 64 4.36 4.24 1.40
N ASN A 65 3.16 4.20 2.01
CA ASN A 65 1.89 4.49 1.35
C ASN A 65 1.27 5.81 1.85
N ILE A 66 2.08 6.79 2.21
CA ILE A 66 1.59 8.13 2.59
C ILE A 66 0.72 8.68 1.43
N PRO A 67 -0.52 9.14 1.70
CA PRO A 67 -1.41 9.69 0.69
C PRO A 67 -0.83 10.92 -0.03
N LEU A 68 -1.17 11.09 -1.31
CA LEU A 68 -0.67 12.21 -2.14
C LEU A 68 -0.91 13.58 -1.50
N ASP A 69 -2.10 13.81 -0.92
CA ASP A 69 -2.44 15.07 -0.27
C ASP A 69 -1.53 15.40 0.92
N THR A 70 -1.04 14.38 1.59
CA THR A 70 -0.04 14.53 2.67
C THR A 70 1.34 14.74 2.08
N LEU A 71 1.75 13.97 1.06
CA LEU A 71 3.03 14.15 0.40
C LEU A 71 3.22 15.57 -0.14
N TYR A 72 2.19 16.16 -0.77
CA TYR A 72 2.23 17.56 -1.25
C TYR A 72 2.47 18.60 -0.15
N LYS A 73 2.17 18.27 1.11
CA LYS A 73 2.36 19.18 2.25
C LYS A 73 3.72 19.05 2.92
N ILE A 74 4.35 17.87 2.81
CA ILE A 74 5.54 17.54 3.61
C ILE A 74 6.82 17.37 2.80
N ALA A 75 6.73 17.23 1.47
CA ALA A 75 7.89 16.91 0.63
C ALA A 75 7.92 17.74 -0.65
N GLU A 76 9.12 18.13 -1.05
CA GLU A 76 9.39 18.69 -2.37
C GLU A 76 9.38 17.60 -3.44
N PRO A 77 9.04 17.90 -4.71
CA PRO A 77 8.94 16.91 -5.77
C PRO A 77 10.19 16.03 -5.98
N ASN A 78 11.38 16.60 -5.78
CA ASN A 78 12.65 15.88 -5.90
C ASN A 78 12.95 14.93 -4.72
N HIS A 79 12.14 14.96 -3.67
CA HIS A 79 12.25 14.07 -2.52
C HIS A 79 11.26 12.89 -2.57
N VAL A 80 10.47 12.80 -3.62
CA VAL A 80 9.45 11.73 -3.77
C VAL A 80 9.67 10.97 -5.07
N ALA A 81 9.62 9.65 -4.99
CA ALA A 81 9.52 8.77 -6.14
C ALA A 81 8.27 7.89 -6.02
N VAL A 82 7.46 7.89 -7.05
CA VAL A 82 6.25 7.07 -7.13
C VAL A 82 6.54 5.81 -7.94
N MET A 83 6.22 4.65 -7.38
CA MET A 83 6.38 3.35 -8.04
C MET A 83 5.00 2.79 -8.39
N LEU A 84 4.67 2.75 -9.67
CA LEU A 84 3.38 2.28 -10.16
C LEU A 84 3.47 0.92 -10.86
N SER A 85 2.41 0.16 -10.76
CA SER A 85 2.15 -0.99 -11.62
C SER A 85 0.69 -0.99 -12.07
N PRO A 86 0.37 -1.43 -13.31
CA PRO A 86 -1.02 -1.55 -13.76
C PRO A 86 -1.84 -2.42 -12.80
N GLN A 87 -3.12 -2.08 -12.63
CA GLN A 87 -4.05 -2.80 -11.75
C GLN A 87 -4.04 -4.32 -12.01
N SER A 88 -4.07 -4.73 -13.30
CA SER A 88 -4.04 -6.13 -13.68
C SER A 88 -2.81 -6.88 -13.16
N MET A 89 -1.64 -6.24 -13.15
CA MET A 89 -0.41 -6.82 -12.60
C MET A 89 -0.48 -6.92 -11.08
N SER A 90 -0.99 -5.91 -10.41
CA SER A 90 -1.13 -5.90 -8.95
C SER A 90 -2.02 -7.05 -8.47
N VAL A 91 -3.18 -7.25 -9.11
CA VAL A 91 -4.10 -8.34 -8.80
C VAL A 91 -3.49 -9.71 -9.13
N ALA A 92 -2.94 -9.88 -10.34
CA ALA A 92 -2.37 -11.16 -10.78
C ALA A 92 -1.17 -11.61 -9.93
N SER A 93 -0.33 -10.68 -9.48
CA SER A 93 0.87 -10.99 -8.72
C SER A 93 0.66 -11.03 -7.20
N PHE A 94 -0.51 -10.63 -6.70
CA PHE A 94 -0.73 -10.46 -5.26
C PHE A 94 -0.41 -11.72 -4.46
N PHE A 95 -0.96 -12.87 -4.85
CA PHE A 95 -0.74 -14.13 -4.16
C PHE A 95 0.49 -14.93 -4.63
N ASN A 96 1.11 -14.53 -5.74
CA ASN A 96 2.20 -15.28 -6.36
C ASN A 96 3.59 -14.96 -5.76
N ARG A 97 3.69 -14.03 -4.83
CA ARG A 97 4.97 -13.52 -4.31
C ARG A 97 5.63 -14.42 -3.26
N GLY A 98 5.02 -15.52 -2.85
CA GLY A 98 5.55 -16.39 -1.78
C GLY A 98 5.59 -15.73 -0.39
N ASP A 99 4.95 -14.61 -0.25
CA ASP A 99 4.86 -13.82 0.97
C ASP A 99 4.02 -14.58 2.02
N PRO A 100 4.55 -14.85 3.22
CA PRO A 100 3.83 -15.62 4.25
C PRO A 100 2.49 -15.03 4.63
N GLU A 101 2.35 -13.70 4.68
CA GLU A 101 1.10 -13.04 5.03
C GLU A 101 0.03 -13.27 3.96
N LYS A 102 0.41 -13.21 2.68
CA LYS A 102 -0.50 -13.48 1.57
C LYS A 102 -0.89 -14.95 1.47
N GLN A 103 0.04 -15.85 1.76
CA GLN A 103 -0.25 -17.28 1.89
C GLN A 103 -1.18 -17.57 3.08
N PHE A 104 -1.06 -16.82 4.17
CA PHE A 104 -2.01 -16.89 5.28
C PHE A 104 -3.41 -16.45 4.85
N LEU A 105 -3.54 -15.33 4.12
CA LEU A 105 -4.84 -14.87 3.62
C LEU A 105 -5.50 -15.89 2.69
N LEU A 106 -4.74 -16.56 1.82
CA LEU A 106 -5.27 -17.67 1.01
C LEU A 106 -5.89 -18.77 1.86
N LYS A 107 -5.21 -19.18 2.93
CA LYS A 107 -5.73 -20.20 3.86
C LYS A 107 -6.98 -19.73 4.59
N GLU A 108 -7.12 -18.45 4.87
CA GLU A 108 -8.34 -17.91 5.48
C GLU A 108 -9.51 -17.84 4.47
N ILE A 109 -9.22 -17.56 3.21
CA ILE A 109 -10.20 -17.63 2.11
C ILE A 109 -10.69 -19.07 1.93
N GLU A 110 -9.81 -20.08 1.98
CA GLU A 110 -10.15 -21.49 1.89
C GLU A 110 -11.12 -21.96 3.00
N LYS A 111 -11.16 -21.29 4.14
CA LYS A 111 -12.07 -21.58 5.26
C LYS A 111 -13.47 -20.94 5.11
N CYS A 112 -13.67 -20.07 4.13
CA CYS A 112 -14.96 -19.45 3.88
C CYS A 112 -15.99 -20.50 3.40
N SER A 113 -17.27 -20.21 3.58
CA SER A 113 -18.37 -21.11 3.15
C SER A 113 -18.40 -21.34 1.64
N ASN A 114 -17.92 -20.38 0.85
CA ASN A 114 -17.71 -20.49 -0.59
C ASN A 114 -16.32 -19.89 -0.93
N PRO A 115 -15.25 -20.70 -0.88
CA PRO A 115 -13.88 -20.25 -1.09
C PRO A 115 -13.64 -19.61 -2.45
N GLU A 116 -14.26 -20.14 -3.52
CA GLU A 116 -14.10 -19.60 -4.87
C GLU A 116 -14.67 -18.17 -4.98
N ALA A 117 -15.89 -17.97 -4.50
CA ALA A 117 -16.50 -16.65 -4.48
C ALA A 117 -15.75 -15.68 -3.56
N ALA A 118 -15.24 -16.13 -2.42
CA ALA A 118 -14.43 -15.33 -1.51
C ALA A 118 -13.09 -14.90 -2.15
N PHE A 119 -12.48 -15.80 -2.91
CA PHE A 119 -11.23 -15.49 -3.64
C PHE A 119 -11.46 -14.45 -4.73
N GLU A 120 -12.50 -14.60 -5.56
CA GLU A 120 -12.82 -13.61 -6.59
C GLU A 120 -13.22 -12.25 -5.98
N ASN A 121 -14.00 -12.27 -4.89
CA ASN A 121 -14.31 -11.05 -4.15
C ASN A 121 -13.04 -10.36 -3.61
N PHE A 122 -12.11 -11.12 -3.03
CA PHE A 122 -10.89 -10.53 -2.48
C PHE A 122 -9.97 -9.97 -3.58
N LYS A 123 -9.93 -10.59 -4.75
CA LYS A 123 -9.28 -10.02 -5.94
C LYS A 123 -9.90 -8.67 -6.34
N ALA A 124 -11.23 -8.57 -6.30
CA ALA A 124 -11.91 -7.31 -6.55
C ALA A 124 -11.60 -6.25 -5.47
N CYS A 125 -11.42 -6.65 -4.21
CA CYS A 125 -10.95 -5.75 -3.14
C CYS A 125 -9.54 -5.21 -3.44
N ILE A 126 -8.61 -6.07 -3.87
CA ILE A 126 -7.26 -5.63 -4.27
C ILE A 126 -7.33 -4.68 -5.47
N ALA A 127 -8.17 -5.00 -6.45
CA ALA A 127 -8.37 -4.14 -7.62
C ALA A 127 -8.93 -2.76 -7.26
N SER A 128 -9.79 -2.68 -6.24
CA SER A 128 -10.39 -1.41 -5.81
C SER A 128 -9.37 -0.42 -5.23
N VAL A 129 -8.33 -0.91 -4.58
CA VAL A 129 -7.26 -0.07 -4.00
C VAL A 129 -6.36 0.53 -5.08
N ASN A 130 -6.13 -0.21 -6.16
CA ASN A 130 -5.36 0.27 -7.31
C ASN A 130 -6.28 0.49 -8.53
N ASN A 131 -7.35 1.25 -8.33
CA ASN A 131 -8.30 1.58 -9.39
C ASN A 131 -7.72 2.62 -10.36
N PRO A 132 -8.30 2.80 -11.57
CA PRO A 132 -7.79 3.73 -12.56
C PRO A 132 -7.67 5.17 -12.07
N GLU A 133 -8.57 5.65 -11.24
CA GLU A 133 -8.55 7.02 -10.71
C GLU A 133 -7.35 7.25 -9.80
N VAL A 134 -7.08 6.29 -8.91
CA VAL A 134 -5.90 6.31 -8.04
C VAL A 134 -4.62 6.22 -8.87
N TYR A 135 -4.57 5.31 -9.85
CA TYR A 135 -3.41 5.17 -10.72
C TYR A 135 -3.10 6.47 -11.47
N GLU A 136 -4.10 7.11 -12.10
CA GLU A 136 -3.96 8.37 -12.82
C GLU A 136 -3.56 9.53 -11.90
N ALA A 137 -4.10 9.58 -10.68
CA ALA A 137 -3.73 10.60 -9.70
C ALA A 137 -2.23 10.55 -9.36
N TYR A 138 -1.70 9.35 -9.13
CA TYR A 138 -0.27 9.17 -8.89
C TYR A 138 0.58 9.41 -10.14
N LEU A 139 0.14 8.95 -11.31
CA LEU A 139 0.83 9.14 -12.59
C LEU A 139 0.99 10.63 -12.93
N HIS A 140 0.00 11.44 -12.62
CA HIS A 140 -0.02 12.89 -12.88
C HIS A 140 0.30 13.74 -11.64
N SER A 141 0.86 13.15 -10.59
CA SER A 141 1.20 13.84 -9.34
C SER A 141 2.29 14.91 -9.47
N GLY A 142 3.08 14.89 -10.56
CA GLY A 142 4.27 15.75 -10.71
C GLY A 142 5.50 15.25 -9.99
N PHE A 143 5.42 14.13 -9.27
CA PHE A 143 6.57 13.44 -8.68
C PHE A 143 7.31 12.59 -9.71
N PHE A 144 8.55 12.25 -9.43
CA PHE A 144 9.30 11.29 -10.24
C PHE A 144 8.61 9.94 -10.23
N THR A 145 8.25 9.41 -11.40
CA THR A 145 7.42 8.22 -11.50
C THR A 145 8.13 7.10 -12.26
N LEU A 146 8.17 5.92 -11.66
CA LEU A 146 8.63 4.68 -12.27
C LEU A 146 7.44 3.74 -12.46
N ILE A 147 7.22 3.32 -13.72
CA ILE A 147 6.14 2.39 -14.07
C ILE A 147 6.74 1.01 -14.30
N ARG A 148 6.23 0.02 -13.59
CA ARG A 148 6.57 -1.38 -13.78
C ARG A 148 5.60 -2.01 -14.77
N GLU A 149 6.03 -2.19 -16.01
CA GLU A 149 5.19 -2.73 -17.09
C GLU A 149 5.27 -4.25 -17.27
N ASN A 150 6.33 -4.88 -16.76
CA ASN A 150 6.58 -6.31 -16.95
C ASN A 150 7.04 -6.99 -15.66
N THR A 151 6.45 -8.16 -15.35
CA THR A 151 6.81 -8.98 -14.18
C THR A 151 7.82 -10.09 -14.49
N GLU A 152 8.05 -10.43 -15.76
CA GLU A 152 8.90 -11.56 -16.16
C GLU A 152 10.40 -11.22 -16.08
N ARG A 153 10.74 -9.94 -16.23
CA ARG A 153 12.12 -9.46 -16.15
C ARG A 153 12.43 -8.94 -14.74
N ASP A 154 13.56 -9.35 -14.17
CA ASP A 154 14.08 -8.72 -12.97
C ASP A 154 14.62 -7.32 -13.30
N THR A 155 13.93 -6.30 -12.80
CA THR A 155 14.27 -4.88 -13.01
C THR A 155 14.80 -4.20 -11.74
N ARG A 156 15.10 -4.97 -10.68
CA ARG A 156 15.49 -4.39 -9.38
C ARG A 156 16.71 -3.49 -9.47
N GLU A 157 17.75 -3.94 -10.16
CA GLU A 157 18.98 -3.15 -10.32
C GLU A 157 18.73 -1.86 -11.11
N GLU A 158 17.96 -1.95 -12.20
CA GLU A 158 17.61 -0.77 -13.02
C GLU A 158 16.78 0.25 -12.24
N VAL A 159 15.81 -0.23 -11.45
CA VAL A 159 14.99 0.63 -10.58
C VAL A 159 15.86 1.25 -9.48
N PHE A 160 16.74 0.47 -8.85
CA PHE A 160 17.66 0.98 -7.84
C PHE A 160 18.56 2.09 -8.38
N GLN A 161 19.14 1.93 -9.55
CA GLN A 161 20.00 2.95 -10.17
C GLN A 161 19.23 4.24 -10.44
N LYS A 162 17.99 4.15 -10.98
CA LYS A 162 17.13 5.31 -11.21
C LYS A 162 16.75 6.04 -9.93
N LEU A 163 16.45 5.30 -8.86
CA LEU A 163 16.14 5.87 -7.54
C LEU A 163 17.39 6.51 -6.92
N ALA A 164 18.55 5.85 -7.02
CA ALA A 164 19.81 6.39 -6.50
C ALA A 164 20.20 7.70 -7.21
N GLU A 165 20.00 7.77 -8.51
CA GLU A 165 20.21 9.00 -9.30
C GLU A 165 19.22 10.09 -8.88
N HIS A 166 17.91 9.77 -8.79
CA HIS A 166 16.88 10.73 -8.42
C HIS A 166 17.10 11.33 -7.03
N PHE A 167 17.48 10.50 -6.05
CA PHE A 167 17.71 10.94 -4.68
C PHE A 167 19.15 11.39 -4.38
N GLU A 168 20.02 11.46 -5.38
CA GLU A 168 21.43 11.84 -5.23
C GLU A 168 22.16 11.03 -4.15
N LEU A 169 22.05 9.68 -4.25
CA LEU A 169 22.61 8.74 -3.27
C LEU A 169 24.01 8.24 -3.64
N ASN A 170 24.66 8.77 -4.66
CA ASN A 170 25.97 8.38 -5.14
C ASN A 170 27.11 9.03 -4.33
#